data_7f92e0298ebc1146a2967ad3a83ab9a8
#
_entry.id   7f92e0298ebc1146a2967ad3a83ab9a8
#
_cell.length_a   1.000
_cell.length_b   1.000
_cell.length_c   1.000
_cell.angle_alpha   90.00
_cell.angle_beta   90.00
_cell.angle_gamma   90.00
#
_symmetry.space_group_name_H-M   'P 1'
#
loop_
_entity.id
_entity.type
_entity.pdbx_description
1 polymer ?
#
loop_
_entity_poly.entity_id
_entity_poly.type
_entity_poly.pdbx_seq_one_letter_code
_entity_poly.pdbx_strand_id
1 'polypeptide(L)'
;MINKLKADIFGDMCTMSLLHEVYTTPKPGLVDRNNNGSHTDMDVPLFEKSALCLRSFFVEAFRIGEAANTYTEDEYYQKLRARGIEAENTMYRVTNNVNTHKGQIYSIGILAAAMGELTSSTNKIRLSEWMTKASCIAQRFMEDDLAALSDNLTYGTDHYRRYGLKGIRGEAASGFISVLQFSLPELIRRMNEGDDLETAGTYALMNLISNVEDSCMIHRGGLKRAEEVRRQVSDAIKNGTIDREYMQKLDKEFIRDNLSPGGCADLLSITYLFIFAYNMGFLIDIFA
;
A
#
# COMPACT_ATOMS: atom_id res chain seq x y z
N MET A 1 14.07 -16.53 -21.00
CA MET A 1 15.03 -16.24 -19.91
C MET A 1 14.86 -14.79 -19.40
N ILE A 2 14.85 -13.78 -20.26
CA ILE A 2 14.71 -12.34 -19.88
C ILE A 2 13.40 -12.04 -19.14
N ASN A 3 12.25 -12.55 -19.61
CA ASN A 3 10.95 -12.30 -18.93
C ASN A 3 10.88 -12.94 -17.54
N LYS A 4 11.50 -14.13 -17.36
CA LYS A 4 11.56 -14.74 -16.03
C LYS A 4 12.30 -13.85 -15.04
N LEU A 5 13.38 -13.20 -15.48
CA LEU A 5 14.16 -12.28 -14.66
C LEU A 5 13.38 -11.01 -14.30
N LYS A 6 12.57 -10.45 -15.21
CA LYS A 6 11.73 -9.26 -14.93
C LYS A 6 10.73 -9.53 -13.81
N ALA A 7 10.00 -10.66 -13.87
CA ALA A 7 9.04 -11.01 -12.83
C ALA A 7 9.71 -11.20 -11.46
N ASP A 8 10.88 -11.84 -11.43
CA ASP A 8 11.64 -12.05 -10.19
C ASP A 8 12.14 -10.72 -9.61
N ILE A 9 12.68 -9.81 -10.43
CA ILE A 9 13.09 -8.46 -10.02
C ILE A 9 11.90 -7.67 -9.50
N PHE A 10 10.75 -7.73 -10.20
CA PHE A 10 9.57 -6.99 -9.75
C PHE A 10 9.03 -7.53 -8.42
N GLY A 11 9.01 -8.87 -8.22
CA GLY A 11 8.66 -9.48 -6.95
C GLY A 11 9.60 -9.07 -5.81
N ASP A 12 10.90 -8.92 -6.09
CA ASP A 12 11.88 -8.40 -5.12
C ASP A 12 11.57 -6.94 -4.76
N MET A 13 11.26 -6.09 -5.75
CA MET A 13 10.87 -4.69 -5.49
C MET A 13 9.60 -4.58 -4.64
N CYS A 14 8.57 -5.40 -4.92
CA CYS A 14 7.37 -5.46 -4.10
C CYS A 14 7.70 -5.84 -2.64
N THR A 15 8.53 -6.86 -2.45
CA THR A 15 8.96 -7.28 -1.10
C THR A 15 9.76 -6.18 -0.41
N MET A 16 10.69 -5.55 -1.12
CA MET A 16 11.48 -4.44 -0.59
C MET A 16 10.61 -3.24 -0.21
N SER A 17 9.55 -2.94 -0.97
CA SER A 17 8.64 -1.83 -0.63
C SER A 17 7.91 -2.07 0.69
N LEU A 18 7.51 -3.31 0.99
CA LEU A 18 6.95 -3.69 2.29
C LEU A 18 7.98 -3.56 3.42
N LEU A 19 9.20 -4.03 3.20
CA LEU A 19 10.28 -3.92 4.19
C LEU A 19 10.68 -2.47 4.46
N HIS A 20 10.78 -1.64 3.43
CA HIS A 20 11.07 -0.21 3.62
C HIS A 20 9.95 0.52 4.37
N GLU A 21 8.69 0.15 4.12
CA GLU A 21 7.57 0.69 4.89
C GLU A 21 7.74 0.38 6.38
N VAL A 22 7.94 -0.88 6.76
CA VAL A 22 8.06 -1.25 8.18
C VAL A 22 9.30 -0.67 8.86
N TYR A 23 10.39 -0.45 8.10
CA TYR A 23 11.64 0.12 8.63
C TYR A 23 11.60 1.65 8.73
N THR A 24 10.75 2.33 7.99
CA THR A 24 10.56 3.79 8.10
C THR A 24 10.27 4.17 9.55
N THR A 25 11.06 5.09 10.12
CA THR A 25 11.04 5.42 11.55
C THR A 25 11.38 6.90 11.78
N PRO A 26 10.57 7.69 12.53
CA PRO A 26 9.38 7.25 13.27
C PRO A 26 8.09 7.19 12.44
N LYS A 27 7.19 6.25 12.80
CA LYS A 27 5.86 6.14 12.22
C LYS A 27 4.79 6.18 13.33
N PRO A 28 4.13 7.32 13.58
CA PRO A 28 3.18 7.44 14.67
C PRO A 28 2.08 6.37 14.67
N GLY A 29 1.97 5.61 15.77
CA GLY A 29 0.97 4.57 15.99
C GLY A 29 1.14 3.28 15.20
N LEU A 30 2.19 3.18 14.38
CA LEU A 30 2.52 2.02 13.55
C LEU A 30 3.73 1.28 14.11
N VAL A 31 3.87 0.01 13.72
CA VAL A 31 5.09 -0.77 14.02
C VAL A 31 6.26 -0.17 13.26
N ASP A 32 7.33 0.16 13.99
CA ASP A 32 8.59 0.63 13.43
C ASP A 32 9.78 0.12 14.26
N ARG A 33 11.00 0.58 13.99
CA ARG A 33 12.19 0.16 14.75
C ARG A 33 12.24 0.69 16.18
N ASN A 34 11.42 1.68 16.55
CA ASN A 34 11.38 2.23 17.90
C ASN A 34 10.45 1.42 18.81
N ASN A 35 9.29 1.02 18.30
CA ASN A 35 8.25 0.32 19.06
C ASN A 35 7.19 -0.32 18.14
N ASN A 36 6.20 -0.97 18.75
CA ASN A 36 5.11 -1.63 18.03
C ASN A 36 3.90 -0.71 17.79
N GLY A 37 4.02 0.59 18.00
CA GLY A 37 2.90 1.53 17.87
C GLY A 37 1.71 1.13 18.75
N SER A 38 0.52 1.22 18.21
CA SER A 38 -0.73 0.86 18.88
C SER A 38 -1.07 -0.64 18.75
N HIS A 39 -0.05 -1.50 18.62
CA HIS A 39 -0.23 -2.93 18.39
C HIS A 39 0.41 -3.77 19.49
N THR A 40 -0.30 -4.81 19.93
CA THR A 40 0.18 -5.79 20.92
C THR A 40 0.44 -7.17 20.31
N ASP A 41 0.06 -7.36 19.05
CA ASP A 41 0.01 -8.62 18.32
C ASP A 41 0.99 -8.69 17.14
N MET A 42 1.72 -7.58 16.86
CA MET A 42 2.66 -7.52 15.75
C MET A 42 3.89 -6.67 16.07
N ASP A 43 5.01 -7.04 15.47
CA ASP A 43 6.32 -6.41 15.61
C ASP A 43 7.08 -6.43 14.27
N VAL A 44 8.25 -5.78 14.21
CA VAL A 44 9.09 -5.76 13.00
C VAL A 44 9.42 -7.16 12.49
N PRO A 45 9.91 -8.11 13.32
CA PRO A 45 10.19 -9.48 12.85
C PRO A 45 8.98 -10.20 12.24
N LEU A 46 7.75 -9.92 12.72
CA LEU A 46 6.54 -10.50 12.16
C LEU A 46 6.24 -9.92 10.77
N PHE A 47 6.40 -8.60 10.61
CA PHE A 47 6.26 -7.93 9.31
C PHE A 47 7.31 -8.42 8.31
N GLU A 48 8.57 -8.64 8.72
CA GLU A 48 9.63 -9.20 7.86
C GLU A 48 9.25 -10.59 7.35
N LYS A 49 8.81 -11.50 8.23
CA LYS A 49 8.34 -12.83 7.85
C LYS A 49 7.19 -12.76 6.86
N SER A 50 6.25 -11.87 7.11
CA SER A 50 5.09 -11.66 6.26
C SER A 50 5.51 -11.12 4.88
N ALA A 51 6.33 -10.08 4.80
CA ALA A 51 6.80 -9.52 3.54
C ALA A 51 7.55 -10.57 2.69
N LEU A 52 8.45 -11.32 3.31
CA LEU A 52 9.24 -12.34 2.62
C LEU A 52 8.39 -13.49 2.08
N CYS A 53 7.35 -13.92 2.80
CA CYS A 53 6.48 -15.00 2.32
C CYS A 53 5.61 -14.60 1.14
N LEU A 54 5.38 -13.30 0.92
CA LEU A 54 4.54 -12.77 -0.17
C LEU A 54 5.29 -12.60 -1.49
N ARG A 55 6.63 -12.69 -1.50
CA ARG A 55 7.44 -12.52 -2.71
C ARG A 55 6.95 -13.38 -3.88
N SER A 56 6.71 -14.66 -3.63
CA SER A 56 6.27 -15.60 -4.69
C SER A 56 4.93 -15.19 -5.30
N PHE A 57 4.02 -14.68 -4.49
CA PHE A 57 2.74 -14.17 -4.96
C PHE A 57 2.91 -12.98 -5.91
N PHE A 58 3.76 -12.01 -5.58
CA PHE A 58 4.00 -10.84 -6.44
C PHE A 58 4.64 -11.24 -7.78
N VAL A 59 5.58 -12.20 -7.76
CA VAL A 59 6.14 -12.79 -8.98
C VAL A 59 5.06 -13.45 -9.82
N GLU A 60 4.16 -14.22 -9.21
CA GLU A 60 3.06 -14.90 -9.91
C GLU A 60 2.03 -13.91 -10.44
N ALA A 61 1.64 -12.88 -9.68
CA ALA A 61 0.74 -11.84 -10.14
C ALA A 61 1.29 -11.13 -11.38
N PHE A 62 2.57 -10.79 -11.38
CA PHE A 62 3.24 -10.23 -12.55
C PHE A 62 3.17 -11.18 -13.76
N ARG A 63 3.45 -12.47 -13.58
CA ARG A 63 3.39 -13.47 -14.66
C ARG A 63 1.98 -13.69 -15.19
N ILE A 64 0.96 -13.64 -14.33
CA ILE A 64 -0.44 -13.68 -14.77
C ILE A 64 -0.72 -12.48 -15.68
N GLY A 65 -0.23 -11.29 -15.31
CA GLY A 65 -0.30 -10.10 -16.17
C GLY A 65 0.43 -10.27 -17.50
N GLU A 66 1.67 -10.77 -17.51
CA GLU A 66 2.41 -11.04 -18.76
C GLU A 66 1.65 -11.98 -19.70
N ALA A 67 0.87 -12.90 -19.15
CA ALA A 67 0.11 -13.88 -19.90
C ALA A 67 -1.35 -13.46 -20.15
N ALA A 68 -1.75 -12.22 -19.83
CA ALA A 68 -3.15 -11.78 -19.86
C ALA A 68 -3.83 -12.04 -21.20
N ASN A 69 -3.12 -11.86 -22.31
CA ASN A 69 -3.62 -12.09 -23.67
C ASN A 69 -3.87 -13.59 -24.01
N THR A 70 -3.46 -14.52 -23.15
CA THR A 70 -3.66 -15.98 -23.32
C THR A 70 -4.88 -16.48 -22.56
N TYR A 71 -5.52 -15.63 -21.75
CA TYR A 71 -6.70 -15.94 -20.96
C TYR A 71 -7.94 -15.23 -21.51
N THR A 72 -9.10 -15.78 -21.24
CA THR A 72 -10.34 -14.99 -21.27
C THR A 72 -10.30 -14.00 -20.10
N GLU A 73 -11.13 -12.95 -20.19
CA GLU A 73 -11.22 -11.97 -19.12
C GLU A 73 -11.54 -12.62 -17.76
N ASP A 74 -12.55 -13.49 -17.72
CA ASP A 74 -12.94 -14.18 -16.48
C ASP A 74 -11.82 -15.09 -15.93
N GLU A 75 -11.11 -15.84 -16.80
CA GLU A 75 -9.99 -16.67 -16.38
C GLU A 75 -8.87 -15.85 -15.76
N TYR A 76 -8.57 -14.68 -16.33
CA TYR A 76 -7.56 -13.78 -15.82
C TYR A 76 -7.87 -13.32 -14.39
N TYR A 77 -9.08 -12.79 -14.18
CA TYR A 77 -9.51 -12.32 -12.86
C TYR A 77 -9.63 -13.44 -11.83
N GLN A 78 -10.16 -14.61 -12.21
CA GLN A 78 -10.25 -15.78 -11.34
C GLN A 78 -8.87 -16.27 -10.90
N LYS A 79 -7.88 -16.31 -11.82
CA LYS A 79 -6.51 -16.71 -11.49
C LYS A 79 -5.88 -15.72 -10.50
N LEU A 80 -5.98 -14.43 -10.76
CA LEU A 80 -5.39 -13.41 -9.90
C LEU A 80 -6.04 -13.43 -8.50
N ARG A 81 -7.36 -13.56 -8.43
CA ARG A 81 -8.11 -13.70 -7.16
C ARG A 81 -7.68 -14.95 -6.40
N ALA A 82 -7.61 -16.10 -7.04
CA ALA A 82 -7.21 -17.36 -6.40
C ALA A 82 -5.81 -17.25 -5.78
N ARG A 83 -4.85 -16.67 -6.48
CA ARG A 83 -3.50 -16.45 -5.96
C ARG A 83 -3.46 -15.43 -4.82
N GLY A 84 -4.28 -14.39 -4.87
CA GLY A 84 -4.44 -13.44 -3.75
C GLY A 84 -4.95 -14.14 -2.47
N ILE A 85 -5.95 -15.01 -2.59
CA ILE A 85 -6.48 -15.81 -1.46
C ILE A 85 -5.40 -16.75 -0.90
N GLU A 86 -4.63 -17.42 -1.75
CA GLU A 86 -3.51 -18.26 -1.31
C GLU A 86 -2.42 -17.46 -0.59
N ALA A 87 -2.14 -16.24 -1.06
CA ALA A 87 -1.20 -15.33 -0.41
C ALA A 87 -1.71 -14.87 0.97
N GLU A 88 -2.99 -14.52 1.10
CA GLU A 88 -3.61 -14.21 2.39
C GLU A 88 -3.49 -15.40 3.37
N ASN A 89 -3.82 -16.61 2.92
CA ASN A 89 -3.69 -17.82 3.73
C ASN A 89 -2.24 -18.09 4.14
N THR A 90 -1.28 -17.83 3.25
CA THR A 90 0.14 -17.96 3.54
C THR A 90 0.60 -16.94 4.57
N MET A 91 0.20 -15.67 4.41
CA MET A 91 0.45 -14.61 5.38
C MET A 91 -0.09 -15.01 6.77
N TYR A 92 -1.36 -15.37 6.88
CA TYR A 92 -1.97 -15.76 8.15
C TYR A 92 -1.26 -16.95 8.81
N ARG A 93 -0.83 -17.93 8.04
CA ARG A 93 -0.08 -19.09 8.55
C ARG A 93 1.26 -18.71 9.16
N VAL A 94 2.03 -17.81 8.50
CA VAL A 94 3.38 -17.41 9.00
C VAL A 94 3.30 -16.36 10.10
N THR A 95 2.17 -15.65 10.23
CA THR A 95 1.94 -14.59 11.23
C THR A 95 1.07 -15.04 12.41
N ASN A 96 0.77 -16.35 12.54
CA ASN A 96 -0.12 -16.88 13.58
C ASN A 96 -1.51 -16.19 13.57
N ASN A 97 -2.10 -16.06 12.39
CA ASN A 97 -3.38 -15.40 12.12
C ASN A 97 -3.43 -13.89 12.39
N VAL A 98 -2.28 -13.22 12.46
CA VAL A 98 -2.23 -11.76 12.51
C VAL A 98 -2.29 -11.18 11.11
N ASN A 99 -3.16 -10.20 10.90
CA ASN A 99 -3.28 -9.48 9.63
C ASN A 99 -2.21 -8.38 9.54
N THR A 100 -1.13 -8.66 8.81
CA THR A 100 -0.03 -7.71 8.61
C THR A 100 -0.09 -6.98 7.27
N HIS A 101 -0.38 -7.69 6.15
CA HIS A 101 -0.23 -7.16 4.79
C HIS A 101 -1.44 -7.43 3.88
N LYS A 102 -2.65 -7.65 4.44
CA LYS A 102 -3.83 -7.97 3.60
C LYS A 102 -4.15 -6.88 2.57
N GLY A 103 -4.02 -5.61 2.96
CA GLY A 103 -4.22 -4.47 2.06
C GLY A 103 -3.20 -4.47 0.92
N GLN A 104 -1.93 -4.74 1.23
CA GLN A 104 -0.86 -4.80 0.25
C GLN A 104 -0.93 -6.03 -0.68
N ILE A 105 -1.40 -7.19 -0.19
CA ILE A 105 -1.68 -8.34 -1.06
C ILE A 105 -2.64 -7.92 -2.17
N TYR A 106 -3.72 -7.23 -1.85
CA TYR A 106 -4.67 -6.73 -2.83
C TYR A 106 -4.03 -5.67 -3.75
N SER A 107 -3.50 -4.58 -3.18
CA SER A 107 -3.05 -3.42 -3.95
C SER A 107 -1.78 -3.68 -4.75
N ILE A 108 -0.74 -4.26 -4.12
CA ILE A 108 0.51 -4.57 -4.80
C ILE A 108 0.34 -5.75 -5.77
N GLY A 109 -0.54 -6.72 -5.46
CA GLY A 109 -0.91 -7.78 -6.38
C GLY A 109 -1.50 -7.25 -7.68
N ILE A 110 -2.42 -6.28 -7.61
CA ILE A 110 -2.98 -5.59 -8.78
C ILE A 110 -1.90 -4.81 -9.53
N LEU A 111 -1.04 -4.08 -8.81
CA LEU A 111 0.07 -3.33 -9.42
C LEU A 111 1.05 -4.27 -10.13
N ALA A 112 1.35 -5.42 -9.56
CA ALA A 112 2.22 -6.43 -10.18
C ALA A 112 1.60 -7.01 -11.45
N ALA A 113 0.32 -7.36 -11.43
CA ALA A 113 -0.39 -7.86 -12.61
C ALA A 113 -0.46 -6.79 -13.71
N ALA A 114 -0.78 -5.55 -13.37
CA ALA A 114 -0.81 -4.42 -14.31
C ALA A 114 0.56 -4.18 -14.96
N MET A 115 1.64 -4.22 -14.18
CA MET A 115 3.01 -4.06 -14.72
C MET A 115 3.39 -5.23 -15.63
N GLY A 116 3.05 -6.45 -15.25
CA GLY A 116 3.27 -7.64 -16.10
C GLY A 116 2.58 -7.51 -17.45
N GLU A 117 1.31 -7.08 -17.47
CA GLU A 117 0.55 -6.88 -18.71
C GLU A 117 1.20 -5.81 -19.60
N LEU A 118 1.59 -4.67 -19.03
CA LEU A 118 2.24 -3.59 -19.79
C LEU A 118 3.61 -4.01 -20.34
N THR A 119 4.42 -4.70 -19.56
CA THR A 119 5.77 -5.15 -19.99
C THR A 119 5.73 -6.22 -21.07
N SER A 120 4.61 -6.91 -21.29
CA SER A 120 4.42 -7.82 -22.42
C SER A 120 4.36 -7.09 -23.77
N SER A 121 3.96 -5.83 -23.78
CA SER A 121 3.72 -5.02 -24.98
C SER A 121 4.79 -3.97 -25.23
N THR A 122 5.42 -3.42 -24.17
CA THR A 122 6.40 -2.34 -24.27
C THR A 122 7.42 -2.36 -23.14
N ASN A 123 8.60 -1.76 -23.38
CA ASN A 123 9.59 -1.49 -22.33
C ASN A 123 9.60 -0.01 -21.91
N LYS A 124 8.69 0.81 -22.45
CA LYS A 124 8.59 2.24 -22.15
C LYS A 124 7.23 2.49 -21.51
N ILE A 125 7.14 2.29 -20.19
CA ILE A 125 5.91 2.42 -19.45
C ILE A 125 5.95 3.72 -18.66
N ARG A 126 4.88 4.52 -18.78
CA ARG A 126 4.67 5.71 -17.96
C ARG A 126 3.95 5.35 -16.67
N LEU A 127 4.21 6.12 -15.61
CA LEU A 127 3.48 5.93 -14.34
C LEU A 127 1.97 6.03 -14.54
N SER A 128 1.50 6.99 -15.35
CA SER A 128 0.07 7.17 -15.66
C SER A 128 -0.56 5.96 -16.37
N GLU A 129 0.18 5.30 -17.26
CA GLU A 129 -0.28 4.07 -17.95
C GLU A 129 -0.42 2.91 -16.96
N TRP A 130 0.57 2.78 -16.04
CA TRP A 130 0.52 1.76 -14.99
C TRP A 130 -0.67 1.97 -14.06
N MET A 131 -0.90 3.22 -13.61
CA MET A 131 -2.05 3.55 -12.74
C MET A 131 -3.38 3.32 -13.45
N THR A 132 -3.50 3.69 -14.72
CA THR A 132 -4.71 3.43 -15.50
C THR A 132 -5.00 1.93 -15.60
N LYS A 133 -3.99 1.11 -15.90
CA LYS A 133 -4.14 -0.34 -15.98
C LYS A 133 -4.51 -0.95 -14.62
N ALA A 134 -3.83 -0.54 -13.55
CA ALA A 134 -4.13 -1.00 -12.19
C ALA A 134 -5.56 -0.61 -11.76
N SER A 135 -5.99 0.61 -12.09
CA SER A 135 -7.35 1.09 -11.84
C SER A 135 -8.40 0.22 -12.55
N CYS A 136 -8.20 -0.11 -13.84
CA CYS A 136 -9.12 -0.99 -14.58
C CYS A 136 -9.26 -2.36 -13.90
N ILE A 137 -8.13 -2.98 -13.49
CA ILE A 137 -8.16 -4.28 -12.78
C ILE A 137 -8.91 -4.15 -11.45
N ALA A 138 -8.63 -3.09 -10.67
CA ALA A 138 -9.26 -2.88 -9.37
C ALA A 138 -10.76 -2.63 -9.47
N GLN A 139 -11.21 -1.86 -10.47
CA GLN A 139 -12.62 -1.58 -10.72
C GLN A 139 -13.40 -2.86 -11.00
N ARG A 140 -12.87 -3.74 -11.84
CA ARG A 140 -13.51 -5.04 -12.12
C ARG A 140 -13.63 -5.90 -10.85
N PHE A 141 -12.58 -5.97 -10.02
CA PHE A 141 -12.69 -6.67 -8.72
C PHE A 141 -13.73 -6.06 -7.79
N MET A 142 -13.88 -4.72 -7.78
CA MET A 142 -14.90 -4.07 -6.97
C MET A 142 -16.33 -4.38 -7.47
N GLU A 143 -16.53 -4.43 -8.78
CA GLU A 143 -17.83 -4.82 -9.38
C GLU A 143 -18.21 -6.25 -9.00
N ASP A 144 -17.27 -7.20 -9.10
CA ASP A 144 -17.49 -8.60 -8.72
C ASP A 144 -17.79 -8.73 -7.21
N ASP A 145 -17.06 -8.01 -6.37
CA ASP A 145 -17.27 -8.03 -4.92
C ASP A 145 -18.61 -7.40 -4.54
N LEU A 146 -19.05 -6.35 -5.22
CA LEU A 146 -20.37 -5.73 -5.01
C LEU A 146 -21.50 -6.67 -5.46
N ALA A 147 -21.32 -7.38 -6.56
CA ALA A 147 -22.29 -8.37 -7.04
C ALA A 147 -22.40 -9.57 -6.08
N ALA A 148 -21.31 -9.94 -5.41
CA ALA A 148 -21.25 -11.03 -4.44
C ALA A 148 -21.73 -10.65 -3.01
N LEU A 149 -22.08 -9.37 -2.77
CA LEU A 149 -22.41 -8.82 -1.43
C LEU A 149 -23.78 -9.29 -0.88
N SER A 150 -24.21 -10.52 -1.14
CA SER A 150 -25.40 -11.03 -0.46
C SER A 150 -25.15 -11.51 0.98
N ASP A 151 -23.97 -12.06 1.36
CA ASP A 151 -23.89 -12.84 2.61
C ASP A 151 -22.63 -12.74 3.50
N ASN A 152 -21.53 -12.04 3.13
CA ASN A 152 -20.35 -12.01 3.99
C ASN A 152 -19.76 -10.61 4.20
N LEU A 153 -19.96 -10.04 5.39
CA LEU A 153 -19.40 -8.78 5.85
C LEU A 153 -17.90 -8.92 6.20
N THR A 154 -17.02 -8.36 5.37
CA THR A 154 -15.64 -8.08 5.77
C THR A 154 -15.55 -6.69 6.40
N TYR A 155 -14.49 -6.38 7.19
CA TYR A 155 -14.29 -5.04 7.76
C TYR A 155 -14.37 -3.93 6.71
N GLY A 156 -13.81 -4.13 5.53
CA GLY A 156 -13.88 -3.16 4.44
C GLY A 156 -15.30 -2.93 3.90
N THR A 157 -16.13 -3.97 3.84
CA THR A 157 -17.53 -3.85 3.40
C THR A 157 -18.42 -3.22 4.47
N ASP A 158 -18.14 -3.43 5.75
CA ASP A 158 -18.87 -2.78 6.85
C ASP A 158 -18.55 -1.26 6.89
N HIS A 159 -17.29 -0.88 6.73
CA HIS A 159 -16.89 0.53 6.63
C HIS A 159 -17.46 1.23 5.39
N TYR A 160 -17.51 0.54 4.25
CA TYR A 160 -18.17 1.07 3.05
C TYR A 160 -19.66 1.31 3.29
N ARG A 161 -20.36 0.37 3.93
CA ARG A 161 -21.80 0.51 4.23
C ARG A 161 -22.09 1.61 5.26
N ARG A 162 -21.25 1.75 6.29
CA ARG A 162 -21.47 2.73 7.38
C ARG A 162 -21.03 4.14 7.04
N TYR A 163 -19.93 4.29 6.31
CA TYR A 163 -19.26 5.59 6.11
C TYR A 163 -19.01 5.93 4.65
N GLY A 164 -19.34 5.05 3.71
CA GLY A 164 -19.00 5.23 2.29
C GLY A 164 -17.50 5.10 1.97
N LEU A 165 -16.69 4.68 2.95
CA LEU A 165 -15.23 4.61 2.82
C LEU A 165 -14.81 3.38 2.03
N LYS A 166 -14.14 3.60 0.91
CA LYS A 166 -13.69 2.51 0.03
C LYS A 166 -12.32 1.93 0.43
N GLY A 167 -11.57 2.61 1.34
CA GLY A 167 -10.25 2.17 1.81
C GLY A 167 -9.28 1.88 0.68
N ILE A 168 -8.38 0.91 0.88
CA ILE A 168 -7.36 0.53 -0.13
C ILE A 168 -7.96 0.06 -1.47
N ARG A 169 -9.19 -0.49 -1.47
CA ARG A 169 -9.88 -0.88 -2.70
C ARG A 169 -10.28 0.34 -3.52
N GLY A 170 -10.76 1.39 -2.87
CA GLY A 170 -11.06 2.66 -3.52
C GLY A 170 -9.82 3.37 -4.04
N GLU A 171 -8.73 3.32 -3.29
CA GLU A 171 -7.43 3.82 -3.74
C GLU A 171 -6.97 3.10 -5.01
N ALA A 172 -6.99 1.78 -5.03
CA ALA A 172 -6.63 1.01 -6.23
C ALA A 172 -7.55 1.33 -7.42
N ALA A 173 -8.87 1.41 -7.20
CA ALA A 173 -9.84 1.73 -8.25
C ALA A 173 -9.72 3.18 -8.77
N SER A 174 -9.18 4.11 -7.98
CA SER A 174 -8.86 5.49 -8.40
C SER A 174 -7.48 5.62 -9.06
N GLY A 175 -6.70 4.55 -9.16
CA GLY A 175 -5.31 4.60 -9.63
C GLY A 175 -4.37 5.18 -8.58
N PHE A 176 -4.64 4.95 -7.30
CA PHE A 176 -3.81 5.40 -6.16
C PHE A 176 -3.59 6.91 -6.11
N ILE A 177 -4.67 7.64 -6.31
CA ILE A 177 -4.64 9.11 -6.41
C ILE A 177 -4.01 9.77 -5.19
N SER A 178 -4.22 9.21 -3.99
CA SER A 178 -3.62 9.74 -2.76
C SER A 178 -2.09 9.60 -2.76
N VAL A 179 -1.55 8.52 -3.33
CA VAL A 179 -0.10 8.36 -3.50
C VAL A 179 0.44 9.40 -4.47
N LEU A 180 -0.22 9.56 -5.62
CA LEU A 180 0.22 10.51 -6.66
C LEU A 180 0.14 11.98 -6.21
N GLN A 181 -0.85 12.33 -5.40
CA GLN A 181 -1.07 13.70 -4.97
C GLN A 181 -0.32 14.09 -3.70
N PHE A 182 -0.09 13.16 -2.77
CA PHE A 182 0.38 13.52 -1.43
C PHE A 182 1.73 12.91 -1.07
N SER A 183 1.90 11.59 -1.15
CA SER A 183 3.12 10.95 -0.64
C SER A 183 4.28 10.95 -1.63
N LEU A 184 4.03 10.64 -2.89
CA LEU A 184 5.08 10.55 -3.90
C LEU A 184 5.75 11.91 -4.17
N PRO A 185 4.99 13.02 -4.37
CA PRO A 185 5.61 14.34 -4.54
C PRO A 185 6.42 14.78 -3.33
N GLU A 186 5.93 14.52 -2.12
CA GLU A 186 6.64 14.87 -0.89
C GLU A 186 7.92 14.05 -0.71
N LEU A 187 7.86 12.74 -0.94
CA LEU A 187 9.02 11.87 -0.87
C LEU A 187 10.12 12.33 -1.84
N ILE A 188 9.75 12.61 -3.11
CA ILE A 188 10.69 13.10 -4.12
C ILE A 188 11.25 14.45 -3.73
N ARG A 189 10.43 15.39 -3.24
CA ARG A 189 10.87 16.72 -2.78
C ARG A 189 11.94 16.58 -1.68
N ARG A 190 11.66 15.77 -0.66
CA ARG A 190 12.56 15.55 0.48
C ARG A 190 13.89 14.93 0.05
N MET A 191 13.84 13.91 -0.83
CA MET A 191 15.08 13.32 -1.38
C MET A 191 15.89 14.34 -2.19
N ASN A 192 15.27 15.23 -2.95
CA ASN A 192 15.95 16.28 -3.69
C ASN A 192 16.56 17.35 -2.77
N GLU A 193 16.03 17.52 -1.56
CA GLU A 193 16.57 18.38 -0.50
C GLU A 193 17.71 17.72 0.29
N GLY A 194 18.01 16.44 0.03
CA GLY A 194 19.12 15.70 0.59
C GLY A 194 18.77 14.74 1.71
N ASP A 195 17.49 14.54 2.02
CA ASP A 195 17.08 13.50 2.95
C ASP A 195 17.31 12.10 2.37
N ASP A 196 17.61 11.14 3.23
CA ASP A 196 17.60 9.74 2.87
C ASP A 196 16.16 9.23 2.65
N LEU A 197 16.05 8.05 2.02
CA LEU A 197 14.76 7.46 1.66
C LEU A 197 13.85 7.21 2.89
N GLU A 198 14.42 6.82 4.02
CA GLU A 198 13.68 6.56 5.27
C GLU A 198 13.12 7.87 5.84
N THR A 199 13.95 8.91 5.95
CA THR A 199 13.53 10.24 6.39
C THR A 199 12.47 10.81 5.45
N ALA A 200 12.68 10.77 4.15
CA ALA A 200 11.69 11.22 3.16
C ALA A 200 10.36 10.46 3.30
N GLY A 201 10.41 9.16 3.59
CA GLY A 201 9.23 8.33 3.84
C GLY A 201 8.44 8.73 5.06
N THR A 202 9.08 9.19 6.16
CA THR A 202 8.33 9.68 7.33
C THR A 202 7.50 10.91 7.00
N TYR A 203 8.03 11.84 6.22
CA TYR A 203 7.28 13.03 5.76
C TYR A 203 6.19 12.67 4.75
N ALA A 204 6.44 11.73 3.86
CA ALA A 204 5.43 11.20 2.94
C ALA A 204 4.25 10.58 3.71
N LEU A 205 4.52 9.81 4.79
CA LEU A 205 3.50 9.27 5.68
C LEU A 205 2.69 10.38 6.35
N MET A 206 3.34 11.44 6.85
CA MET A 206 2.63 12.56 7.47
C MET A 206 1.68 13.26 6.49
N ASN A 207 2.08 13.38 5.21
CA ASN A 207 1.22 13.91 4.16
C ASN A 207 0.01 12.97 3.88
N LEU A 208 0.20 11.65 3.90
CA LEU A 208 -0.93 10.70 3.81
C LEU A 208 -1.87 10.85 5.01
N ILE A 209 -1.35 10.85 6.25
CA ILE A 209 -2.18 10.98 7.46
C ILE A 209 -3.01 12.28 7.44
N SER A 210 -2.48 13.36 6.89
CA SER A 210 -3.18 14.65 6.83
C SER A 210 -4.28 14.72 5.78
N ASN A 211 -4.26 13.86 4.75
CA ASN A 211 -5.13 13.97 3.58
C ASN A 211 -6.05 12.76 3.36
N VAL A 212 -5.66 11.57 3.85
CA VAL A 212 -6.40 10.33 3.59
C VAL A 212 -7.40 10.04 4.70
N GLU A 213 -8.58 9.57 4.34
CA GLU A 213 -9.55 8.99 5.26
C GLU A 213 -9.19 7.53 5.57
N ASP A 214 -8.34 7.36 6.57
CA ASP A 214 -7.81 6.05 6.95
C ASP A 214 -8.87 5.20 7.68
N SER A 215 -9.30 4.12 7.04
CA SER A 215 -10.32 3.22 7.59
C SER A 215 -9.88 2.50 8.87
N CYS A 216 -8.57 2.22 9.02
CA CYS A 216 -8.02 1.61 10.22
C CYS A 216 -8.06 2.58 11.41
N MET A 217 -7.69 3.84 11.18
CA MET A 217 -7.77 4.90 12.19
C MET A 217 -9.23 5.16 12.60
N ILE A 218 -10.14 5.24 11.63
CA ILE A 218 -11.58 5.43 11.90
C ILE A 218 -12.16 4.25 12.68
N HIS A 219 -11.77 3.03 12.34
CA HIS A 219 -12.22 1.83 13.08
C HIS A 219 -11.79 1.84 14.54
N ARG A 220 -10.56 2.28 14.83
CA ARG A 220 -9.99 2.28 16.19
C ARG A 220 -10.44 3.48 17.04
N GLY A 221 -10.40 4.68 16.46
CA GLY A 221 -10.65 5.94 17.18
C GLY A 221 -12.00 6.61 16.91
N GLY A 222 -12.73 6.12 15.91
CA GLY A 222 -13.94 6.75 15.40
C GLY A 222 -13.66 7.92 14.45
N LEU A 223 -14.68 8.28 13.66
CA LEU A 223 -14.59 9.32 12.62
C LEU A 223 -14.12 10.67 13.17
N LYS A 224 -14.70 11.12 14.27
CA LYS A 224 -14.38 12.42 14.87
C LYS A 224 -12.90 12.53 15.24
N ARG A 225 -12.34 11.48 15.89
CA ARG A 225 -10.94 11.48 16.31
C ARG A 225 -10.00 11.41 15.10
N ALA A 226 -10.33 10.63 14.08
CA ALA A 226 -9.57 10.58 12.84
C ALA A 226 -9.54 11.94 12.11
N GLU A 227 -10.65 12.68 12.08
CA GLU A 227 -10.72 14.03 11.52
C GLU A 227 -9.91 15.05 12.34
N GLU A 228 -9.93 14.95 13.67
CA GLU A 228 -9.10 15.79 14.55
C GLU A 228 -7.62 15.59 14.26
N VAL A 229 -7.17 14.32 14.15
CA VAL A 229 -5.78 13.98 13.78
C VAL A 229 -5.40 14.54 12.42
N ARG A 230 -6.25 14.36 11.41
CA ARG A 230 -5.99 14.90 10.07
C ARG A 230 -5.78 16.41 10.10
N ARG A 231 -6.63 17.13 10.81
CA ARG A 231 -6.49 18.60 10.97
C ARG A 231 -5.21 18.96 11.72
N GLN A 232 -4.93 18.30 12.84
CA GLN A 232 -3.73 18.52 13.65
C GLN A 232 -2.46 18.37 12.81
N VAL A 233 -2.36 17.28 12.02
CA VAL A 233 -1.19 17.02 11.18
C VAL A 233 -1.13 18.00 10.01
N SER A 234 -2.27 18.30 9.37
CA SER A 234 -2.34 19.31 8.29
C SER A 234 -1.88 20.69 8.75
N ASP A 235 -2.29 21.12 9.95
CA ASP A 235 -1.88 22.40 10.51
C ASP A 235 -0.37 22.40 10.85
N ALA A 236 0.16 21.30 11.35
CA ALA A 236 1.59 21.15 11.62
C ALA A 236 2.43 21.22 10.33
N ILE A 237 1.98 20.59 9.23
CA ILE A 237 2.62 20.68 7.91
C ILE A 237 2.63 22.13 7.42
N LYS A 238 1.47 22.82 7.44
CA LYS A 238 1.35 24.22 6.99
C LYS A 238 2.24 25.18 7.77
N ASN A 239 2.41 24.91 9.07
CA ASN A 239 3.22 25.75 9.96
C ASN A 239 4.71 25.37 9.93
N GLY A 240 5.12 24.34 9.17
CA GLY A 240 6.50 23.86 9.10
C GLY A 240 7.01 23.29 10.42
N THR A 241 6.15 22.76 11.25
CA THR A 241 6.49 22.24 12.59
C THR A 241 6.67 20.72 12.64
N ILE A 242 6.56 20.06 11.49
CA ILE A 242 6.83 18.62 11.38
C ILE A 242 8.32 18.39 11.45
N ASP A 243 8.76 17.79 12.55
CA ASP A 243 10.11 17.30 12.79
C ASP A 243 10.07 15.95 13.52
N ARG A 244 11.22 15.38 13.80
CA ARG A 244 11.32 14.10 14.50
C ARG A 244 10.70 14.14 15.90
N GLU A 245 10.84 15.26 16.63
CA GLU A 245 10.28 15.42 17.96
C GLU A 245 8.73 15.48 17.92
N TYR A 246 8.18 16.21 16.96
CA TYR A 246 6.74 16.23 16.71
C TYR A 246 6.19 14.82 16.41
N MET A 247 6.83 14.07 15.51
CA MET A 247 6.41 12.70 15.16
C MET A 247 6.46 11.75 16.37
N GLN A 248 7.48 11.87 17.22
CA GLN A 248 7.59 11.09 18.46
C GLN A 248 6.51 11.46 19.50
N LYS A 249 6.12 12.73 19.58
CA LYS A 249 5.00 13.15 20.42
C LYS A 249 3.68 12.59 19.90
N LEU A 250 3.49 12.67 18.59
CA LEU A 250 2.31 12.13 17.92
C LEU A 250 2.21 10.60 18.08
N ASP A 251 3.33 9.89 18.04
CA ASP A 251 3.40 8.44 18.27
C ASP A 251 2.88 8.09 19.67
N LYS A 252 3.34 8.79 20.71
CA LYS A 252 2.85 8.60 22.10
C LYS A 252 1.35 8.89 22.23
N GLU A 253 0.85 9.89 21.50
CA GLU A 253 -0.56 10.24 21.46
C GLU A 253 -1.37 9.13 20.79
N PHE A 254 -0.91 8.61 19.65
CA PHE A 254 -1.58 7.52 18.93
C PHE A 254 -1.60 6.23 19.74
N ILE A 255 -0.49 5.86 20.39
CA ILE A 255 -0.43 4.70 21.28
C ILE A 255 -1.44 4.82 22.43
N ARG A 256 -1.48 5.99 23.10
CA ARG A 256 -2.43 6.25 24.19
C ARG A 256 -3.88 6.12 23.73
N ASP A 257 -4.18 6.64 22.54
CA ASP A 257 -5.54 6.71 22.00
C ASP A 257 -5.88 5.47 21.13
N ASN A 258 -4.99 4.47 21.10
CA ASN A 258 -5.12 3.24 20.30
C ASN A 258 -5.34 3.49 18.81
N LEU A 259 -4.72 4.53 18.25
CA LEU A 259 -4.83 4.90 16.84
C LEU A 259 -3.71 4.24 16.02
N SER A 260 -4.04 3.80 14.81
CA SER A 260 -3.07 3.26 13.86
C SER A 260 -3.47 3.63 12.42
N PRO A 261 -2.65 4.41 11.71
CA PRO A 261 -2.92 4.80 10.32
C PRO A 261 -2.49 3.69 9.33
N GLY A 262 -3.08 2.49 9.48
CA GLY A 262 -2.71 1.32 8.70
C GLY A 262 -2.95 1.47 7.20
N GLY A 263 -4.01 2.15 6.80
CA GLY A 263 -4.26 2.45 5.38
C GLY A 263 -3.21 3.41 4.79
N CYS A 264 -2.73 4.37 5.58
CA CYS A 264 -1.62 5.24 5.17
C CYS A 264 -0.30 4.45 5.05
N ALA A 265 -0.06 3.46 5.91
CA ALA A 265 1.09 2.55 5.80
C ALA A 265 1.03 1.73 4.51
N ASP A 266 -0.15 1.20 4.15
CA ASP A 266 -0.37 0.52 2.87
C ASP A 266 0.02 1.43 1.69
N LEU A 267 -0.39 2.70 1.69
CA LEU A 267 -0.07 3.67 0.65
C LEU A 267 1.40 4.08 0.64
N LEU A 268 2.07 4.12 1.80
CA LEU A 268 3.50 4.38 1.87
C LEU A 268 4.31 3.27 1.21
N SER A 269 3.94 2.00 1.40
CA SER A 269 4.60 0.88 0.70
C SER A 269 4.46 0.99 -0.82
N ILE A 270 3.30 1.45 -1.32
CA ILE A 270 3.09 1.70 -2.76
C ILE A 270 3.95 2.87 -3.24
N THR A 271 4.11 3.91 -2.43
CA THR A 271 5.00 5.04 -2.73
C THR A 271 6.44 4.56 -2.96
N TYR A 272 6.94 3.69 -2.08
CA TYR A 272 8.27 3.07 -2.25
C TYR A 272 8.34 2.19 -3.50
N LEU A 273 7.30 1.42 -3.80
CA LEU A 273 7.26 0.58 -4.99
C LEU A 273 7.41 1.42 -6.27
N PHE A 274 6.80 2.62 -6.33
CA PHE A 274 6.93 3.51 -7.49
C PHE A 274 8.35 4.01 -7.67
N ILE A 275 9.02 4.40 -6.58
CA ILE A 275 10.44 4.80 -6.60
C ILE A 275 11.32 3.64 -7.07
N PHE A 276 11.11 2.42 -6.57
CA PHE A 276 11.90 1.27 -6.97
C PHE A 276 11.66 0.90 -8.43
N ALA A 277 10.41 0.94 -8.91
CA ALA A 277 10.08 0.66 -10.29
C ALA A 277 10.75 1.67 -11.26
N TYR A 278 10.80 2.94 -10.90
CA TYR A 278 11.50 3.96 -11.66
C TYR A 278 13.01 3.73 -11.65
N ASN A 279 13.61 3.53 -10.49
CA ASN A 279 15.07 3.33 -10.35
C ASN A 279 15.57 2.05 -11.04
N MET A 280 14.74 1.01 -11.12
CA MET A 280 15.05 -0.25 -11.80
C MET A 280 14.67 -0.25 -13.29
N GLY A 281 14.21 0.88 -13.82
CA GLY A 281 13.94 1.06 -15.25
C GLY A 281 12.65 0.40 -15.75
N PHE A 282 11.71 0.06 -14.87
CA PHE A 282 10.36 -0.35 -15.27
C PHE A 282 9.51 0.83 -15.72
N LEU A 283 9.80 2.03 -15.22
CA LEU A 283 9.13 3.27 -15.60
C LEU A 283 10.11 4.23 -16.28
N ILE A 284 9.62 4.97 -17.27
CA ILE A 284 10.38 6.04 -17.94
C ILE A 284 10.16 7.41 -17.29
N ASP A 285 9.15 7.55 -16.45
CA ASP A 285 8.85 8.75 -15.67
C ASP A 285 8.28 8.35 -14.29
N ILE A 286 8.32 9.29 -13.36
CA ILE A 286 7.75 9.16 -12.01
C ILE A 286 6.83 10.34 -11.67
N PHE A 287 6.70 11.29 -12.56
CA PHE A 287 5.78 12.42 -12.44
C PHE A 287 4.54 12.12 -13.30
N ALA A 288 3.37 12.11 -12.68
CA ALA A 288 2.09 11.90 -13.35
C ALA A 288 1.53 13.22 -13.91
#